data_8eb67d325c8dd3f738ce442826dcfe5c
#
_entry.id   8eb67d325c8dd3f738ce442826dcfe5c
#
_cell.length_a   1.000
_cell.length_b   1.000
_cell.length_c   1.000
_cell.angle_alpha   90.00
_cell.angle_beta   90.00
_cell.angle_gamma   90.00
#
_symmetry.space_group_name_H-M   'P 1'
#
loop_
_entity.id
_entity.type
_entity.pdbx_description
1 polymer ?
#
loop_
_entity_poly.entity_id
_entity_poly.type
_entity_poly.pdbx_seq_one_letter_code
_entity_poly.pdbx_strand_id
1 'polypeptide(L)'
;MWSGSFSSSYSCWKRTWVTLPIGLLLLVIRTWPRLLHPEVWQEDGTYNLPGFFQNGLTDLLEPVNGYLIVVPKMITMLSVSISITQYPMISTFLACGVMLVVFYIVATAPIHIHGGILLAAACLLLPSNPEVFGLPLYSFWWTSILLFVVVFWNANQNDWILRAVIIIMASLSSPVCIATLPLLWVRVCFLRKNPREISLTLLATSCVAIQIWIMIHSNIYVVSQINIASFYLIITKFIGSYAIGNIFPMFRWYFGLFILSLLIVTVLRDLRSPAKWGLAYLLCATILMSISRLSINHLHQAIGSPRYFFFPFIILSWFLLQIALTETSRLLRMGALFILCLSILNAIPVLDRKHDDLNWATHLASCPHFKEYELPVHIDGNIAGTWALKLTKQQCNSLLDKDPFFKPAVTGGFPFRVIRKHPDDRPFEQNDVTVAINKVQPGNEWLGADPQKSHKNGIVVLGSFMDSGAGTGSLTLKMRRGDKLLYRSGLLRSGQFIEVQAPLFRVTTSPVAREWVQLDFSNDLLPDEFSVIFSDRSTDWHEWSAIMLKAD
;
A
#
# COMPACT_ATOMS: atom_id res chain seq x y z
N MET A 1 -8.41 -39.19 7.96
CA MET A 1 -8.31 -38.35 6.73
C MET A 1 -7.21 -37.29 6.79
N TRP A 2 -6.77 -36.86 7.97
CA TRP A 2 -5.66 -35.92 8.19
C TRP A 2 -4.31 -36.61 8.45
N SER A 3 -4.21 -37.94 8.32
CA SER A 3 -3.06 -38.80 8.70
C SER A 3 -2.39 -39.49 7.50
N GLY A 4 -2.42 -38.92 6.32
CA GLY A 4 -1.70 -39.46 5.16
C GLY A 4 -0.18 -39.38 5.35
N SER A 5 0.52 -40.51 5.36
CA SER A 5 1.97 -40.61 5.41
C SER A 5 2.58 -40.13 4.09
N PHE A 6 3.14 -38.93 4.04
CA PHE A 6 4.04 -38.54 2.97
C PHE A 6 5.49 -38.79 3.40
N SER A 7 6.16 -39.74 2.73
CA SER A 7 7.61 -39.90 2.83
C SER A 7 8.30 -38.71 2.16
N SER A 8 8.70 -37.71 2.94
CA SER A 8 9.45 -36.55 2.45
C SER A 8 10.82 -36.43 3.09
N SER A 9 11.74 -37.26 2.66
CA SER A 9 13.18 -37.06 2.84
C SER A 9 13.83 -36.42 1.60
N TYR A 10 13.12 -35.57 0.85
CA TYR A 10 13.75 -34.72 -0.17
C TYR A 10 14.30 -33.48 0.50
N SER A 11 15.63 -33.35 0.41
CA SER A 11 16.43 -32.34 1.08
C SER A 11 15.80 -30.94 1.02
N CYS A 12 15.44 -30.40 2.17
CA CYS A 12 14.96 -29.02 2.37
C CYS A 12 15.86 -28.01 1.63
N TRP A 13 17.16 -28.27 1.55
CA TRP A 13 18.17 -27.45 0.89
C TRP A 13 17.93 -27.27 -0.61
N LYS A 14 17.62 -28.32 -1.36
CA LYS A 14 17.36 -28.22 -2.82
C LYS A 14 16.12 -27.40 -3.13
N ARG A 15 15.10 -27.44 -2.28
CA ARG A 15 13.88 -26.61 -2.43
C ARG A 15 14.17 -25.12 -2.20
N THR A 16 15.00 -24.78 -1.22
CA THR A 16 15.34 -23.39 -0.88
C THR A 16 16.02 -22.67 -2.03
N TRP A 17 17.00 -23.29 -2.69
CA TRP A 17 17.74 -22.72 -3.81
C TRP A 17 16.89 -22.34 -5.03
N VAL A 18 15.75 -22.99 -5.20
CA VAL A 18 14.81 -22.67 -6.29
C VAL A 18 13.72 -21.70 -5.82
N THR A 19 13.23 -21.89 -4.60
CA THR A 19 12.09 -21.14 -4.07
C THR A 19 12.40 -19.67 -3.86
N LEU A 20 13.52 -19.37 -3.22
CA LEU A 20 13.88 -17.97 -2.91
C LEU A 20 14.16 -17.12 -4.17
N PRO A 21 14.94 -17.58 -5.17
CA PRO A 21 15.13 -16.79 -6.40
C PRO A 21 13.83 -16.55 -7.18
N ILE A 22 12.93 -17.55 -7.25
CA ILE A 22 11.63 -17.36 -7.91
C ILE A 22 10.79 -16.35 -7.13
N GLY A 23 10.73 -16.47 -5.80
CA GLY A 23 10.00 -15.53 -4.95
C GLY A 23 10.54 -14.10 -5.08
N LEU A 24 11.87 -13.94 -5.08
CA LEU A 24 12.51 -12.65 -5.24
C LEU A 24 12.23 -12.05 -6.64
N LEU A 25 12.34 -12.83 -7.70
CA LEU A 25 12.02 -12.37 -9.06
C LEU A 25 10.59 -11.89 -9.18
N LEU A 26 9.62 -12.68 -8.73
CA LEU A 26 8.21 -12.31 -8.78
C LEU A 26 7.90 -11.09 -7.90
N LEU A 27 8.53 -11.00 -6.72
CA LEU A 27 8.41 -9.86 -5.83
C LEU A 27 8.95 -8.58 -6.49
N VAL A 28 10.15 -8.64 -7.08
CA VAL A 28 10.74 -7.50 -7.79
C VAL A 28 9.84 -7.06 -8.94
N ILE A 29 9.36 -7.97 -9.78
CA ILE A 29 8.42 -7.63 -10.87
C ILE A 29 7.19 -6.89 -10.32
N ARG A 30 6.67 -7.30 -9.14
CA ARG A 30 5.45 -6.76 -8.55
C ARG A 30 5.67 -5.43 -7.80
N THR A 31 6.90 -5.17 -7.33
CA THR A 31 7.20 -4.02 -6.47
C THR A 31 8.24 -3.07 -7.08
N TRP A 32 8.63 -3.27 -8.34
CA TRP A 32 9.72 -2.55 -8.98
C TRP A 32 9.64 -1.01 -8.85
N PRO A 33 8.51 -0.35 -9.16
CA PRO A 33 8.42 1.11 -9.03
C PRO A 33 8.65 1.59 -7.58
N ARG A 34 8.19 0.79 -6.61
CA ARG A 34 8.35 1.10 -5.17
C ARG A 34 9.78 0.87 -4.69
N LEU A 35 10.48 -0.13 -5.21
CA LEU A 35 11.88 -0.37 -4.89
C LEU A 35 12.79 0.73 -5.42
N LEU A 36 12.42 1.33 -6.57
CA LEU A 36 13.15 2.47 -7.14
C LEU A 36 12.84 3.79 -6.43
N HIS A 37 11.57 4.00 -6.06
CA HIS A 37 11.08 5.21 -5.41
C HIS A 37 10.33 4.82 -4.13
N PRO A 38 11.07 4.41 -3.06
CA PRO A 38 10.46 4.07 -1.78
C PRO A 38 9.91 5.31 -1.11
N GLU A 39 8.62 5.24 -0.70
CA GLU A 39 7.90 6.36 -0.13
C GLU A 39 7.18 5.95 1.16
N VAL A 40 6.97 6.91 2.04
CA VAL A 40 6.12 6.72 3.20
C VAL A 40 4.68 6.64 2.76
N TRP A 41 4.00 5.55 3.10
CA TRP A 41 2.58 5.38 2.78
C TRP A 41 1.70 6.22 3.71
N GLN A 42 0.55 6.64 3.21
CA GLN A 42 -0.40 7.51 3.91
C GLN A 42 -0.65 7.12 5.37
N GLU A 43 -1.08 5.89 5.65
CA GLU A 43 -1.37 5.45 7.02
C GLU A 43 -0.10 5.20 7.84
N ASP A 44 1.04 4.83 7.22
CA ASP A 44 2.33 4.73 7.92
C ASP A 44 2.77 6.09 8.44
N GLY A 45 2.61 7.15 7.63
CA GLY A 45 2.94 8.53 8.01
C GLY A 45 1.97 9.15 9.02
N THR A 46 0.71 8.68 9.06
CA THR A 46 -0.31 9.30 9.90
C THR A 46 -0.56 8.53 11.21
N TYR A 47 -0.38 7.21 11.21
CA TYR A 47 -0.63 6.38 12.39
C TYR A 47 0.63 5.74 12.96
N ASN A 48 1.41 5.01 12.14
CA ASN A 48 2.51 4.19 12.65
C ASN A 48 3.70 5.03 13.12
N LEU A 49 4.13 6.03 12.33
CA LEU A 49 5.23 6.92 12.73
C LEU A 49 4.87 7.80 13.93
N PRO A 50 3.74 8.55 13.93
CA PRO A 50 3.34 9.34 15.09
C PRO A 50 3.11 8.49 16.34
N GLY A 51 2.48 7.33 16.20
CA GLY A 51 2.27 6.40 17.31
C GLY A 51 3.59 5.98 17.96
N PHE A 52 4.57 5.60 17.15
CA PHE A 52 5.89 5.25 17.65
C PHE A 52 6.62 6.44 18.29
N PHE A 53 6.54 7.66 17.73
CA PHE A 53 7.17 8.84 18.31
C PHE A 53 6.56 9.25 19.67
N GLN A 54 5.27 8.99 19.86
CA GLN A 54 4.55 9.30 21.09
C GLN A 54 4.70 8.22 22.16
N ASN A 55 4.56 6.96 21.77
CA ASN A 55 4.40 5.84 22.70
C ASN A 55 5.62 4.90 22.75
N GLY A 56 6.56 5.03 21.80
CA GLY A 56 7.72 4.13 21.73
C GLY A 56 7.30 2.66 21.56
N LEU A 57 7.87 1.77 22.38
CA LEU A 57 7.59 0.33 22.32
C LEU A 57 6.14 -0.04 22.63
N THR A 58 5.45 0.75 23.45
CA THR A 58 4.06 0.47 23.82
C THR A 58 3.08 0.67 22.66
N ASP A 59 3.51 1.40 21.60
CA ASP A 59 2.74 1.54 20.37
C ASP A 59 2.37 0.20 19.72
N LEU A 60 3.16 -0.86 19.93
CA LEU A 60 2.84 -2.21 19.43
C LEU A 60 1.45 -2.71 19.86
N LEU A 61 0.96 -2.24 21.01
CA LEU A 61 -0.32 -2.62 21.59
C LEU A 61 -1.44 -1.60 21.32
N GLU A 62 -1.11 -0.46 20.72
CA GLU A 62 -2.10 0.54 20.33
C GLU A 62 -2.84 0.11 19.05
N PRO A 63 -4.16 0.09 19.03
CA PRO A 63 -4.93 -0.32 17.86
C PRO A 63 -4.91 0.74 16.75
N VAL A 64 -4.90 0.28 15.51
CA VAL A 64 -5.13 1.13 14.33
C VAL A 64 -6.41 0.65 13.65
N ASN A 65 -7.32 1.57 13.37
CA ASN A 65 -8.62 1.24 12.77
C ASN A 65 -9.39 0.13 13.52
N GLY A 66 -9.21 0.07 14.86
CA GLY A 66 -9.94 -0.82 15.74
C GLY A 66 -9.38 -2.23 15.89
N TYR A 67 -8.16 -2.50 15.47
CA TYR A 67 -7.48 -3.79 15.68
C TYR A 67 -5.96 -3.63 15.77
N LEU A 68 -5.28 -4.62 16.36
CA LEU A 68 -3.82 -4.63 16.42
C LEU A 68 -3.20 -4.92 15.06
N ILE A 69 -2.06 -4.28 14.80
CA ILE A 69 -1.23 -4.46 13.62
C ILE A 69 0.24 -4.60 14.01
N VAL A 70 0.57 -5.61 14.80
CA VAL A 70 1.89 -5.76 15.45
C VAL A 70 3.03 -5.78 14.42
N VAL A 71 2.93 -6.57 13.33
CA VAL A 71 4.02 -6.69 12.33
C VAL A 71 4.31 -5.37 11.62
N PRO A 72 3.33 -4.60 11.09
CA PRO A 72 3.57 -3.26 10.57
C PRO A 72 4.30 -2.34 11.53
N LYS A 73 3.87 -2.30 12.79
CA LYS A 73 4.49 -1.45 13.81
C LYS A 73 5.91 -1.89 14.15
N MET A 74 6.20 -3.19 14.19
CA MET A 74 7.57 -3.71 14.32
C MET A 74 8.46 -3.25 13.16
N ILE A 75 7.97 -3.28 11.92
CA ILE A 75 8.71 -2.78 10.76
C ILE A 75 9.00 -1.29 10.93
N THR A 76 8.01 -0.49 11.30
CA THR A 76 8.17 0.95 11.56
C THR A 76 9.22 1.22 12.63
N MET A 77 9.11 0.55 13.78
CA MET A 77 10.07 0.69 14.89
C MET A 77 11.51 0.35 14.47
N LEU A 78 11.70 -0.82 13.83
CA LEU A 78 13.01 -1.24 13.35
C LEU A 78 13.59 -0.25 12.34
N SER A 79 12.77 0.22 11.40
CA SER A 79 13.19 1.17 10.37
C SER A 79 13.62 2.50 10.96
N VAL A 80 12.84 3.08 11.86
CA VAL A 80 13.17 4.33 12.57
C VAL A 80 14.40 4.17 13.46
N SER A 81 14.54 3.02 14.12
CA SER A 81 15.71 2.74 14.98
C SER A 81 17.02 2.63 14.19
N ILE A 82 16.94 2.29 12.89
CA ILE A 82 18.11 2.27 12.00
C ILE A 82 18.36 3.68 11.46
N SER A 83 17.36 4.30 10.83
CA SER A 83 17.45 5.65 10.29
C SER A 83 16.07 6.21 9.93
N ILE A 84 15.76 7.39 10.41
CA ILE A 84 14.56 8.12 9.99
C ILE A 84 14.75 8.73 8.58
N THR A 85 15.95 9.14 8.23
CA THR A 85 16.29 9.67 6.89
C THR A 85 16.08 8.62 5.81
N GLN A 86 16.46 7.37 6.10
CA GLN A 86 16.32 6.24 5.18
C GLN A 86 15.06 5.41 5.45
N TYR A 87 14.16 5.89 6.28
CA TYR A 87 12.94 5.17 6.68
C TYR A 87 12.15 4.59 5.50
N PRO A 88 11.84 5.34 4.42
CA PRO A 88 11.06 4.79 3.30
C PRO A 88 11.72 3.58 2.67
N MET A 89 13.05 3.64 2.47
CA MET A 89 13.83 2.55 1.89
C MET A 89 13.89 1.34 2.81
N ILE A 90 14.28 1.53 4.07
CA ILE A 90 14.45 0.44 5.04
C ILE A 90 13.11 -0.26 5.30
N SER A 91 12.05 0.50 5.49
CA SER A 91 10.71 -0.04 5.76
C SER A 91 10.15 -0.82 4.56
N THR A 92 10.38 -0.35 3.33
CA THR A 92 10.02 -1.07 2.10
C THR A 92 10.79 -2.39 1.99
N PHE A 93 12.10 -2.40 2.24
CA PHE A 93 12.90 -3.64 2.20
C PHE A 93 12.49 -4.63 3.28
N LEU A 94 12.20 -4.17 4.50
CA LEU A 94 11.68 -5.04 5.57
C LEU A 94 10.30 -5.61 5.22
N ALA A 95 9.40 -4.81 4.66
CA ALA A 95 8.11 -5.29 4.19
C ALA A 95 8.26 -6.35 3.08
N CYS A 96 9.14 -6.12 2.11
CA CYS A 96 9.48 -7.10 1.07
C CYS A 96 10.11 -8.37 1.68
N GLY A 97 10.94 -8.23 2.71
CA GLY A 97 11.50 -9.36 3.47
C GLY A 97 10.40 -10.22 4.12
N VAL A 98 9.41 -9.60 4.76
CA VAL A 98 8.24 -10.31 5.30
C VAL A 98 7.48 -11.05 4.20
N MET A 99 7.26 -10.41 3.05
CA MET A 99 6.59 -11.05 1.91
C MET A 99 7.37 -12.27 1.40
N LEU A 100 8.71 -12.17 1.32
CA LEU A 100 9.56 -13.26 0.88
C LEU A 100 9.56 -14.43 1.89
N VAL A 101 9.53 -14.15 3.19
CA VAL A 101 9.37 -15.16 4.25
C VAL A 101 8.01 -15.86 4.13
N VAL A 102 6.93 -15.11 3.91
CA VAL A 102 5.60 -15.67 3.69
C VAL A 102 5.59 -16.56 2.43
N PHE A 103 6.15 -16.05 1.32
CA PHE A 103 6.30 -16.82 0.08
C PHE A 103 7.02 -18.14 0.33
N TYR A 104 8.15 -18.11 1.02
CA TYR A 104 8.95 -19.27 1.34
C TYR A 104 8.16 -20.29 2.19
N ILE A 105 7.47 -19.83 3.23
CA ILE A 105 6.66 -20.71 4.08
C ILE A 105 5.50 -21.33 3.29
N VAL A 106 4.76 -20.56 2.50
CA VAL A 106 3.69 -21.08 1.64
C VAL A 106 4.20 -22.15 0.68
N ALA A 107 5.38 -21.92 0.07
CA ALA A 107 5.97 -22.84 -0.91
C ALA A 107 6.48 -24.15 -0.31
N THR A 108 6.92 -24.13 0.96
CA THR A 108 7.66 -25.23 1.57
C THR A 108 6.92 -25.92 2.72
N ALA A 109 5.91 -25.27 3.31
CA ALA A 109 5.15 -25.84 4.42
C ALA A 109 4.47 -27.17 4.03
N PRO A 110 4.46 -28.14 4.93
CA PRO A 110 3.82 -29.43 4.71
C PRO A 110 2.29 -29.32 4.86
N ILE A 111 1.63 -28.73 3.89
CA ILE A 111 0.18 -28.53 3.91
C ILE A 111 -0.57 -29.56 3.05
N HIS A 112 -1.85 -29.77 3.38
CA HIS A 112 -2.73 -30.70 2.65
C HIS A 112 -3.26 -30.14 1.31
N ILE A 113 -2.89 -28.92 0.94
CA ILE A 113 -3.17 -28.33 -0.37
C ILE A 113 -1.96 -28.60 -1.27
N HIS A 114 -2.23 -29.09 -2.49
CA HIS A 114 -1.17 -29.39 -3.46
C HIS A 114 -0.73 -28.13 -4.22
N GLY A 115 0.54 -28.06 -4.56
CA GLY A 115 1.05 -27.01 -5.41
C GLY A 115 2.25 -26.24 -4.87
N GLY A 116 2.52 -26.23 -3.56
CA GLY A 116 3.70 -25.64 -2.95
C GLY A 116 4.09 -24.29 -3.57
N ILE A 117 5.14 -24.27 -4.40
CA ILE A 117 5.64 -23.05 -5.05
C ILE A 117 4.58 -22.35 -5.96
N LEU A 118 3.65 -23.12 -6.56
CA LEU A 118 2.58 -22.53 -7.37
C LEU A 118 1.57 -21.79 -6.49
N LEU A 119 1.29 -22.29 -5.28
CA LEU A 119 0.45 -21.58 -4.30
C LEU A 119 1.11 -20.27 -3.87
N ALA A 120 2.42 -20.29 -3.63
CA ALA A 120 3.18 -19.09 -3.28
C ALA A 120 3.23 -18.09 -4.44
N ALA A 121 3.50 -18.55 -5.66
CA ALA A 121 3.53 -17.71 -6.85
C ALA A 121 2.16 -17.07 -7.12
N ALA A 122 1.07 -17.81 -6.89
CA ALA A 122 -0.29 -17.28 -7.03
C ALA A 122 -0.56 -16.10 -6.09
N CYS A 123 0.08 -16.03 -4.90
CA CYS A 123 -0.05 -14.87 -4.00
C CYS A 123 0.58 -13.59 -4.59
N LEU A 124 1.58 -13.70 -5.46
CA LEU A 124 2.24 -12.57 -6.12
C LEU A 124 1.61 -12.19 -7.46
N LEU A 125 0.97 -13.14 -8.15
CA LEU A 125 0.40 -12.96 -9.50
C LEU A 125 -1.11 -12.64 -9.48
N LEU A 126 -1.59 -11.97 -8.44
CA LEU A 126 -3.02 -11.63 -8.31
C LEU A 126 -3.43 -10.53 -9.30
N PRO A 127 -4.63 -10.61 -9.89
CA PRO A 127 -5.16 -9.61 -10.81
C PRO A 127 -5.77 -8.40 -10.07
N SER A 128 -5.03 -7.85 -9.10
CA SER A 128 -5.41 -6.67 -8.34
C SER A 128 -4.28 -5.65 -8.32
N ASN A 129 -4.62 -4.39 -8.08
CA ASN A 129 -3.63 -3.32 -7.89
C ASN A 129 -2.61 -3.72 -6.81
N PRO A 130 -1.30 -3.39 -6.97
CA PRO A 130 -0.24 -3.76 -6.03
C PRO A 130 -0.24 -2.94 -4.74
N GLU A 131 -1.36 -2.41 -4.28
CA GLU A 131 -1.47 -1.64 -3.04
C GLU A 131 -0.88 -2.37 -1.82
N VAL A 132 -1.12 -3.69 -1.72
CA VAL A 132 -0.68 -4.50 -0.57
C VAL A 132 0.76 -5.04 -0.69
N PHE A 133 1.51 -4.63 -1.71
CA PHE A 133 2.85 -5.16 -1.98
C PHE A 133 3.95 -4.17 -1.57
N GLY A 134 4.91 -4.62 -0.75
CA GLY A 134 6.08 -3.84 -0.36
C GLY A 134 5.80 -2.64 0.54
N LEU A 135 4.63 -2.54 1.18
CA LEU A 135 4.29 -1.49 2.13
C LEU A 135 4.33 -2.01 3.56
N PRO A 136 4.95 -1.25 4.49
CA PRO A 136 5.02 -1.62 5.91
C PRO A 136 3.65 -1.90 6.50
N LEU A 137 2.71 -0.97 6.34
CA LEU A 137 1.35 -1.14 6.85
C LEU A 137 0.73 -2.45 6.39
N TYR A 138 0.82 -2.77 5.09
CA TYR A 138 0.14 -3.95 4.54
C TYR A 138 0.90 -5.26 4.73
N SER A 139 2.01 -5.28 5.45
CA SER A 139 2.69 -6.52 5.84
C SER A 139 1.78 -7.46 6.64
N PHE A 140 0.77 -6.94 7.35
CA PHE A 140 -0.21 -7.75 8.05
C PHE A 140 -1.13 -8.55 7.11
N TRP A 141 -1.42 -8.06 5.90
CA TRP A 141 -2.15 -8.84 4.89
C TRP A 141 -1.34 -10.08 4.48
N TRP A 142 -0.03 -9.92 4.33
CA TRP A 142 0.87 -11.01 3.98
C TRP A 142 1.02 -12.02 5.12
N THR A 143 1.25 -11.58 6.33
CA THR A 143 1.36 -12.51 7.49
C THR A 143 0.06 -13.26 7.73
N SER A 144 -1.10 -12.69 7.41
CA SER A 144 -2.38 -13.38 7.52
C SER A 144 -2.52 -14.60 6.60
N ILE A 145 -1.81 -14.65 5.46
CA ILE A 145 -1.77 -15.83 4.59
C ILE A 145 -1.25 -17.05 5.38
N LEU A 146 -0.34 -16.81 6.31
CA LEU A 146 0.23 -17.89 7.14
C LEU A 146 -0.81 -18.52 8.05
N LEU A 147 -1.88 -17.83 8.44
CA LEU A 147 -3.00 -18.44 9.17
C LEU A 147 -3.73 -19.47 8.30
N PHE A 148 -3.91 -19.18 7.00
CA PHE A 148 -4.47 -20.16 6.06
C PHE A 148 -3.56 -21.38 5.93
N VAL A 149 -2.22 -21.15 5.87
CA VAL A 149 -1.24 -22.24 5.86
C VAL A 149 -1.35 -23.10 7.12
N VAL A 150 -1.47 -22.48 8.31
CA VAL A 150 -1.61 -23.22 9.59
C VAL A 150 -2.87 -24.08 9.63
N VAL A 151 -3.99 -23.59 9.08
CA VAL A 151 -5.24 -24.37 8.98
C VAL A 151 -5.03 -25.67 8.22
N PHE A 152 -4.26 -25.65 7.14
CA PHE A 152 -4.02 -26.84 6.28
C PHE A 152 -2.73 -27.60 6.62
N TRP A 153 -2.01 -27.24 7.68
CA TRP A 153 -0.73 -27.86 8.06
C TRP A 153 -0.89 -29.31 8.43
N ASN A 154 0.06 -30.17 8.04
CA ASN A 154 0.06 -31.59 8.40
C ASN A 154 0.41 -31.74 9.89
N ALA A 155 -0.51 -32.35 10.67
CA ALA A 155 -0.37 -32.53 12.12
C ALA A 155 0.78 -33.48 12.53
N ASN A 156 1.27 -34.30 11.62
CA ASN A 156 2.33 -35.28 11.89
C ASN A 156 3.74 -34.65 11.89
N GLN A 157 3.86 -33.38 11.48
CA GLN A 157 5.13 -32.65 11.48
C GLN A 157 5.41 -31.98 12.83
N ASN A 158 6.69 -31.98 13.24
CA ASN A 158 7.09 -31.48 14.56
C ASN A 158 7.31 -29.95 14.59
N ASP A 159 6.60 -29.18 13.77
CA ASP A 159 6.79 -27.73 13.58
C ASP A 159 5.86 -26.89 14.47
N TRP A 160 5.46 -27.41 15.64
CA TRP A 160 4.46 -26.76 16.49
C TRP A 160 4.92 -25.38 16.99
N ILE A 161 6.24 -25.19 17.26
CA ILE A 161 6.79 -23.89 17.67
C ILE A 161 6.65 -22.86 16.56
N LEU A 162 7.05 -23.23 15.33
CA LEU A 162 6.90 -22.33 14.17
C LEU A 162 5.43 -21.93 13.98
N ARG A 163 4.51 -22.89 14.08
CA ARG A 163 3.07 -22.65 13.98
C ARG A 163 2.55 -21.76 15.09
N ALA A 164 3.06 -21.92 16.33
CA ALA A 164 2.71 -21.04 17.45
C ALA A 164 3.17 -19.59 17.20
N VAL A 165 4.42 -19.41 16.75
CA VAL A 165 4.94 -18.07 16.37
C VAL A 165 4.09 -17.44 15.26
N ILE A 166 3.76 -18.21 14.21
CA ILE A 166 2.89 -17.74 13.11
C ILE A 166 1.53 -17.31 13.68
N ILE A 167 0.90 -18.12 14.53
CA ILE A 167 -0.40 -17.80 15.12
C ILE A 167 -0.33 -16.49 15.90
N ILE A 168 0.66 -16.32 16.77
CA ILE A 168 0.81 -15.09 17.56
C ILE A 168 0.99 -13.88 16.64
N MET A 169 2.00 -13.92 15.77
CA MET A 169 2.36 -12.77 14.94
C MET A 169 1.25 -12.39 13.96
N ALA A 170 0.64 -13.36 13.29
CA ALA A 170 -0.40 -13.09 12.31
C ALA A 170 -1.74 -12.74 12.96
N SER A 171 -2.14 -13.41 14.06
CA SER A 171 -3.40 -13.12 14.73
C SER A 171 -3.39 -11.78 15.47
N LEU A 172 -2.25 -11.37 16.06
CA LEU A 172 -2.12 -10.06 16.69
C LEU A 172 -1.87 -8.93 15.66
N SER A 173 -1.76 -9.27 14.38
CA SER A 173 -1.60 -8.28 13.32
C SER A 173 -2.84 -8.11 12.45
N SER A 174 -3.83 -9.01 12.52
CA SER A 174 -4.93 -8.97 11.57
C SER A 174 -6.22 -9.61 12.10
N PRO A 175 -7.38 -9.01 11.85
CA PRO A 175 -8.69 -9.59 12.19
C PRO A 175 -9.05 -10.85 11.38
N VAL A 176 -8.27 -11.21 10.35
CA VAL A 176 -8.47 -12.46 9.56
C VAL A 176 -8.37 -13.72 10.44
N CYS A 177 -7.70 -13.63 11.58
CA CYS A 177 -7.67 -14.71 12.58
C CYS A 177 -9.09 -15.16 13.02
N ILE A 178 -10.06 -14.24 13.04
CA ILE A 178 -11.47 -14.54 13.35
C ILE A 178 -12.05 -15.51 12.32
N ALA A 179 -11.75 -15.30 11.04
CA ALA A 179 -12.21 -16.19 9.95
C ALA A 179 -11.54 -17.56 9.97
N THR A 180 -10.30 -17.68 10.46
CA THR A 180 -9.57 -18.95 10.48
C THR A 180 -9.85 -19.81 11.72
N LEU A 181 -10.27 -19.19 12.82
CA LEU A 181 -10.50 -19.87 14.10
C LEU A 181 -11.51 -21.05 14.01
N PRO A 182 -12.68 -20.92 13.35
CA PRO A 182 -13.62 -22.05 13.22
C PRO A 182 -13.00 -23.28 12.57
N LEU A 183 -12.13 -23.09 11.56
CA LEU A 183 -11.44 -24.21 10.91
C LEU A 183 -10.41 -24.87 11.83
N LEU A 184 -9.74 -24.12 12.69
CA LEU A 184 -8.83 -24.67 13.70
C LEU A 184 -9.60 -25.53 14.71
N TRP A 185 -10.77 -25.11 15.17
CA TRP A 185 -11.63 -25.90 16.04
C TRP A 185 -12.17 -27.16 15.34
N VAL A 186 -12.62 -27.06 14.09
CA VAL A 186 -13.00 -28.21 13.28
C VAL A 186 -11.84 -29.20 13.18
N ARG A 187 -10.61 -28.72 12.93
CA ARG A 187 -9.40 -29.51 12.87
C ARG A 187 -9.16 -30.26 14.18
N VAL A 188 -9.30 -29.62 15.35
CA VAL A 188 -9.19 -30.25 16.68
C VAL A 188 -10.22 -31.37 16.84
N CYS A 189 -11.45 -31.16 16.38
CA CYS A 189 -12.49 -32.20 16.44
C CYS A 189 -12.08 -33.49 15.68
N PHE A 190 -11.38 -33.37 14.56
CA PHE A 190 -10.85 -34.51 13.80
C PHE A 190 -9.56 -35.10 14.39
N LEU A 191 -8.77 -34.30 15.10
CA LEU A 191 -7.46 -34.67 15.65
C LEU A 191 -7.47 -34.76 17.19
N ARG A 192 -8.59 -35.16 17.79
CA ARG A 192 -8.89 -35.13 19.24
C ARG A 192 -7.80 -35.65 20.18
N LYS A 193 -6.91 -36.51 19.72
CA LYS A 193 -5.82 -37.11 20.53
C LYS A 193 -4.50 -36.35 20.45
N ASN A 194 -4.43 -35.23 19.72
CA ASN A 194 -3.18 -34.49 19.57
C ASN A 194 -3.18 -33.24 20.47
N PRO A 195 -2.49 -33.27 21.64
CA PRO A 195 -2.47 -32.18 22.58
C PRO A 195 -1.84 -30.90 21.98
N ARG A 196 -0.91 -31.04 21.02
CA ARG A 196 -0.29 -29.88 20.35
C ARG A 196 -1.30 -29.10 19.49
N GLU A 197 -2.21 -29.80 18.80
CA GLU A 197 -3.27 -29.15 18.02
C GLU A 197 -4.27 -28.42 18.93
N ILE A 198 -4.59 -29.00 20.09
CA ILE A 198 -5.44 -28.36 21.09
C ILE A 198 -4.76 -27.09 21.61
N SER A 199 -3.48 -27.18 22.02
CA SER A 199 -2.72 -26.02 22.53
C SER A 199 -2.60 -24.89 21.50
N LEU A 200 -2.32 -25.21 20.24
CA LEU A 200 -2.26 -24.21 19.15
C LEU A 200 -3.62 -23.55 18.91
N THR A 201 -4.70 -24.31 18.97
CA THR A 201 -6.06 -23.76 18.80
C THR A 201 -6.48 -22.89 19.99
N LEU A 202 -6.13 -23.28 21.20
CA LEU A 202 -6.35 -22.44 22.38
C LEU A 202 -5.54 -21.13 22.31
N LEU A 203 -4.28 -21.20 21.87
CA LEU A 203 -3.45 -20.02 21.61
C LEU A 203 -4.10 -19.09 20.58
N ALA A 204 -4.56 -19.65 19.46
CA ALA A 204 -5.28 -18.87 18.44
C ALA A 204 -6.57 -18.24 19.02
N THR A 205 -7.32 -18.99 19.83
CA THR A 205 -8.52 -18.51 20.51
C THR A 205 -8.21 -17.31 21.40
N SER A 206 -7.12 -17.38 22.19
CA SER A 206 -6.69 -16.28 23.04
C SER A 206 -6.32 -15.02 22.23
N CYS A 207 -5.57 -15.19 21.13
CA CYS A 207 -5.23 -14.06 20.24
C CYS A 207 -6.49 -13.45 19.59
N VAL A 208 -7.43 -14.29 19.15
CA VAL A 208 -8.72 -13.83 18.57
C VAL A 208 -9.55 -13.10 19.61
N ALA A 209 -9.60 -13.61 20.85
CA ALA A 209 -10.31 -12.93 21.94
C ALA A 209 -9.75 -11.53 22.22
N ILE A 210 -8.42 -11.36 22.20
CA ILE A 210 -7.78 -10.04 22.30
C ILE A 210 -8.22 -9.13 21.15
N GLN A 211 -8.16 -9.59 19.91
CA GLN A 211 -8.60 -8.79 18.76
C GLN A 211 -10.06 -8.38 18.84
N ILE A 212 -10.95 -9.32 19.18
CA ILE A 212 -12.39 -9.04 19.33
C ILE A 212 -12.62 -8.03 20.46
N TRP A 213 -11.95 -8.20 21.61
CA TRP A 213 -12.05 -7.28 22.72
C TRP A 213 -11.68 -5.85 22.31
N ILE A 214 -10.58 -5.68 21.59
CA ILE A 214 -10.14 -4.37 21.07
C ILE A 214 -11.15 -3.82 20.07
N MET A 215 -11.63 -4.64 19.12
CA MET A 215 -12.62 -4.21 18.14
C MET A 215 -13.90 -3.69 18.77
N ILE A 216 -14.39 -4.35 19.83
CA ILE A 216 -15.59 -3.94 20.55
C ILE A 216 -15.36 -2.58 21.24
N HIS A 217 -14.20 -2.36 21.87
CA HIS A 217 -13.93 -1.11 22.60
C HIS A 217 -13.58 0.06 21.66
N SER A 218 -13.20 -0.21 20.43
CA SER A 218 -12.87 0.84 19.44
C SER A 218 -14.09 1.47 18.78
N ASN A 219 -15.30 0.99 19.04
CA ASN A 219 -16.58 1.50 18.49
C ASN A 219 -16.61 1.65 16.95
N ILE A 220 -15.77 0.92 16.23
CA ILE A 220 -15.68 0.97 14.76
C ILE A 220 -16.55 -0.16 14.19
N TYR A 221 -17.83 0.09 14.09
CA TYR A 221 -18.77 -0.82 13.45
C TYR A 221 -19.26 -0.25 12.13
N VAL A 222 -18.86 -0.87 11.02
CA VAL A 222 -19.49 -0.63 9.72
C VAL A 222 -20.32 -1.87 9.39
N VAL A 223 -21.62 -1.76 9.52
CA VAL A 223 -22.53 -2.82 9.07
C VAL A 223 -23.03 -2.43 7.68
N SER A 224 -22.46 -3.03 6.64
CA SER A 224 -23.03 -2.91 5.30
C SER A 224 -24.30 -3.78 5.21
N GLN A 225 -25.39 -3.20 4.71
CA GLN A 225 -26.61 -3.96 4.45
C GLN A 225 -26.38 -4.89 3.25
N ILE A 226 -26.48 -6.20 3.50
CA ILE A 226 -26.43 -7.23 2.45
C ILE A 226 -27.88 -7.47 2.00
N ASN A 227 -28.12 -7.29 0.71
CA ASN A 227 -29.40 -7.55 0.06
C ASN A 227 -29.22 -8.50 -1.14
N ILE A 228 -30.29 -8.87 -1.82
CA ILE A 228 -30.24 -9.78 -2.98
C ILE A 228 -29.34 -9.23 -4.09
N ALA A 229 -29.36 -7.91 -4.35
CA ALA A 229 -28.46 -7.29 -5.32
C ALA A 229 -26.99 -7.45 -4.96
N SER A 230 -26.66 -7.61 -3.68
CA SER A 230 -25.29 -7.88 -3.22
C SER A 230 -24.75 -9.21 -3.74
N PHE A 231 -25.59 -10.23 -3.95
CA PHE A 231 -25.18 -11.51 -4.54
C PHE A 231 -24.66 -11.35 -5.97
N TYR A 232 -25.37 -10.57 -6.78
CA TYR A 232 -24.90 -10.25 -8.13
C TYR A 232 -23.55 -9.55 -8.10
N LEU A 233 -23.38 -8.57 -7.20
CA LEU A 233 -22.12 -7.85 -7.04
C LEU A 233 -20.99 -8.72 -6.49
N ILE A 234 -21.27 -9.65 -5.57
CA ILE A 234 -20.27 -10.61 -5.07
C ILE A 234 -19.76 -11.48 -6.22
N ILE A 235 -20.66 -12.07 -7.01
CA ILE A 235 -20.28 -12.93 -8.13
C ILE A 235 -19.48 -12.14 -9.17
N THR A 236 -19.92 -10.95 -9.52
CA THR A 236 -19.25 -10.13 -10.55
C THR A 236 -17.92 -9.57 -10.07
N LYS A 237 -17.87 -8.99 -8.86
CA LYS A 237 -16.70 -8.26 -8.37
C LYS A 237 -15.64 -9.17 -7.74
N PHE A 238 -16.01 -10.19 -6.96
CA PHE A 238 -15.02 -11.06 -6.29
C PHE A 238 -14.69 -12.31 -7.10
N ILE A 239 -15.66 -12.92 -7.79
CA ILE A 239 -15.42 -14.16 -8.49
C ILE A 239 -15.10 -13.91 -9.97
N GLY A 240 -15.95 -13.18 -10.68
CA GLY A 240 -15.77 -12.94 -12.12
C GLY A 240 -14.63 -12.01 -12.47
N SER A 241 -14.39 -10.97 -11.67
CA SER A 241 -13.27 -10.06 -11.93
C SER A 241 -11.89 -10.69 -11.67
N TYR A 242 -11.80 -11.77 -10.93
CA TYR A 242 -10.57 -12.55 -10.80
C TYR A 242 -10.05 -13.01 -12.18
N ALA A 243 -10.92 -13.53 -13.04
CA ALA A 243 -10.49 -14.04 -14.34
C ALA A 243 -10.22 -12.95 -15.38
N ILE A 244 -11.10 -11.92 -15.46
CA ILE A 244 -11.13 -11.00 -16.63
C ILE A 244 -11.45 -9.55 -16.28
N GLY A 245 -11.49 -9.22 -14.98
CA GLY A 245 -12.02 -7.92 -14.53
C GLY A 245 -11.30 -6.68 -15.05
N ASN A 246 -10.01 -6.77 -15.38
CA ASN A 246 -9.22 -5.66 -15.91
C ASN A 246 -9.20 -5.61 -17.44
N ILE A 247 -9.44 -6.74 -18.13
CA ILE A 247 -9.38 -6.84 -19.59
C ILE A 247 -10.76 -6.80 -20.26
N PHE A 248 -11.74 -7.52 -19.70
CA PHE A 248 -13.10 -7.61 -20.27
C PHE A 248 -14.18 -7.46 -19.21
N PRO A 249 -14.36 -6.26 -18.60
CA PRO A 249 -15.24 -6.07 -17.45
C PRO A 249 -16.72 -6.42 -17.71
N MET A 250 -17.20 -6.35 -18.93
CA MET A 250 -18.58 -6.65 -19.32
C MET A 250 -18.95 -8.14 -19.14
N PHE A 251 -17.96 -9.04 -19.17
CA PHE A 251 -18.20 -10.49 -19.07
C PHE A 251 -18.04 -11.03 -17.63
N ARG A 252 -17.77 -10.18 -16.62
CA ARG A 252 -17.54 -10.59 -15.22
C ARG A 252 -18.62 -11.51 -14.67
N TRP A 253 -19.89 -11.25 -15.00
CA TRP A 253 -21.02 -12.07 -14.53
C TRP A 253 -20.94 -13.50 -15.03
N TYR A 254 -20.74 -13.69 -16.33
CA TYR A 254 -20.68 -15.01 -16.96
C TYR A 254 -19.50 -15.83 -16.43
N PHE A 255 -18.32 -15.22 -16.33
CA PHE A 255 -17.15 -15.86 -15.76
C PHE A 255 -17.33 -16.12 -14.26
N GLY A 256 -17.98 -15.25 -13.54
CA GLY A 256 -18.31 -15.45 -12.13
C GLY A 256 -19.20 -16.68 -11.93
N LEU A 257 -20.24 -16.84 -12.72
CA LEU A 257 -21.11 -18.04 -12.69
C LEU A 257 -20.35 -19.30 -13.11
N PHE A 258 -19.52 -19.24 -14.15
CA PHE A 258 -18.71 -20.37 -14.59
C PHE A 258 -17.75 -20.83 -13.49
N ILE A 259 -17.02 -19.94 -12.86
CA ILE A 259 -16.10 -20.25 -11.75
C ILE A 259 -16.89 -20.82 -10.57
N LEU A 260 -17.98 -20.17 -10.17
CA LEU A 260 -18.80 -20.63 -9.05
C LEU A 260 -19.33 -22.05 -9.30
N SER A 261 -19.83 -22.33 -10.51
CA SER A 261 -20.29 -23.67 -10.89
C SER A 261 -19.16 -24.69 -10.84
N LEU A 262 -17.97 -24.35 -11.33
CA LEU A 262 -16.79 -25.19 -11.26
C LEU A 262 -16.43 -25.56 -9.80
N LEU A 263 -16.44 -24.57 -8.89
CA LEU A 263 -16.15 -24.78 -7.47
C LEU A 263 -17.22 -25.66 -6.80
N ILE A 264 -18.51 -25.37 -7.03
CA ILE A 264 -19.62 -26.13 -6.48
C ILE A 264 -19.56 -27.59 -6.93
N VAL A 265 -19.44 -27.84 -8.24
CA VAL A 265 -19.34 -29.20 -8.79
C VAL A 265 -18.16 -29.94 -8.18
N THR A 266 -17.00 -29.29 -8.02
CA THR A 266 -15.80 -29.90 -7.44
C THR A 266 -15.99 -30.26 -5.96
N VAL A 267 -16.66 -29.43 -5.18
CA VAL A 267 -16.98 -29.73 -3.77
C VAL A 267 -17.98 -30.86 -3.68
N LEU A 268 -19.05 -30.86 -4.49
CA LEU A 268 -20.10 -31.89 -4.46
C LEU A 268 -19.57 -33.27 -4.89
N ARG A 269 -18.59 -33.31 -5.80
CA ARG A 269 -17.97 -34.57 -6.24
C ARG A 269 -17.10 -35.24 -5.16
N ASP A 270 -16.55 -34.45 -4.23
CA ASP A 270 -15.70 -34.97 -3.16
C ASP A 270 -16.01 -34.25 -1.84
N LEU A 271 -17.18 -34.55 -1.31
CA LEU A 271 -17.68 -34.06 -0.03
C LEU A 271 -16.81 -34.46 1.17
N ARG A 272 -15.90 -35.42 0.99
CA ARG A 272 -15.01 -35.91 2.05
C ARG A 272 -13.66 -35.19 2.10
N SER A 273 -13.38 -34.27 1.16
CA SER A 273 -12.11 -33.54 1.10
C SER A 273 -12.11 -32.35 2.05
N PRO A 274 -11.36 -32.39 3.17
CA PRO A 274 -11.28 -31.26 4.10
C PRO A 274 -10.66 -30.00 3.44
N ALA A 275 -9.73 -30.20 2.50
CA ALA A 275 -9.08 -29.10 1.79
C ALA A 275 -10.09 -28.29 0.95
N LYS A 276 -10.97 -28.99 0.21
CA LYS A 276 -11.99 -28.33 -0.63
C LYS A 276 -13.00 -27.55 0.23
N TRP A 277 -13.50 -28.15 1.32
CA TRP A 277 -14.40 -27.48 2.25
C TRP A 277 -13.72 -26.30 2.96
N GLY A 278 -12.49 -26.49 3.42
CA GLY A 278 -11.74 -25.41 4.06
C GLY A 278 -11.51 -24.23 3.13
N LEU A 279 -11.17 -24.48 1.86
CA LEU A 279 -11.00 -23.41 0.86
C LEU A 279 -12.33 -22.74 0.52
N ALA A 280 -13.44 -23.50 0.37
CA ALA A 280 -14.76 -22.92 0.14
C ALA A 280 -15.20 -22.04 1.31
N TYR A 281 -15.03 -22.51 2.55
CA TYR A 281 -15.31 -21.73 3.75
C TYR A 281 -14.48 -20.44 3.79
N LEU A 282 -13.15 -20.51 3.59
CA LEU A 282 -12.28 -19.36 3.63
C LEU A 282 -12.62 -18.35 2.53
N LEU A 283 -13.00 -18.81 1.34
CA LEU A 283 -13.46 -17.91 0.27
C LEU A 283 -14.69 -17.13 0.71
N CYS A 284 -15.71 -17.80 1.23
CA CYS A 284 -16.91 -17.16 1.74
C CYS A 284 -16.59 -16.20 2.90
N ALA A 285 -15.80 -16.65 3.88
CA ALA A 285 -15.44 -15.86 5.05
C ALA A 285 -14.65 -14.59 4.68
N THR A 286 -13.68 -14.69 3.77
CA THR A 286 -12.87 -13.53 3.33
C THR A 286 -13.67 -12.54 2.49
N ILE A 287 -14.61 -13.00 1.66
CA ILE A 287 -15.56 -12.13 0.96
C ILE A 287 -16.47 -11.41 1.96
N LEU A 288 -17.05 -12.13 2.92
CA LEU A 288 -17.90 -11.54 3.96
C LEU A 288 -17.15 -10.50 4.79
N MET A 289 -15.92 -10.76 5.17
CA MET A 289 -15.07 -9.79 5.86
C MET A 289 -14.82 -8.53 5.01
N SER A 290 -14.60 -8.69 3.72
CA SER A 290 -14.37 -7.56 2.82
C SER A 290 -15.60 -6.65 2.72
N ILE A 291 -16.78 -7.23 2.52
CA ILE A 291 -18.04 -6.47 2.39
C ILE A 291 -18.57 -5.93 3.73
N SER A 292 -18.14 -6.48 4.87
CA SER A 292 -18.50 -5.95 6.20
C SER A 292 -17.80 -4.62 6.53
N ARG A 293 -16.67 -4.34 5.88
CA ARG A 293 -15.87 -3.12 6.14
C ARG A 293 -16.19 -1.97 5.21
N LEU A 294 -16.61 -2.25 3.99
CA LEU A 294 -16.90 -1.23 2.99
C LEU A 294 -18.07 -1.67 2.12
N SER A 295 -18.94 -0.73 1.75
CA SER A 295 -20.02 -1.02 0.82
C SER A 295 -19.49 -1.64 -0.47
N ILE A 296 -20.10 -2.75 -0.89
CA ILE A 296 -19.70 -3.50 -2.08
C ILE A 296 -19.69 -2.64 -3.36
N ASN A 297 -20.48 -1.56 -3.40
CA ASN A 297 -20.52 -0.64 -4.54
C ASN A 297 -19.19 0.09 -4.74
N HIS A 298 -18.48 0.44 -3.67
CA HIS A 298 -17.20 1.14 -3.70
C HIS A 298 -15.99 0.22 -3.92
N LEU A 299 -16.17 -1.10 -3.82
CA LEU A 299 -15.08 -2.07 -4.00
C LEU A 299 -14.77 -2.28 -5.49
N HIS A 300 -13.49 -2.13 -5.86
CA HIS A 300 -12.98 -2.42 -7.20
C HIS A 300 -11.52 -2.89 -7.12
N GLN A 301 -11.17 -3.98 -7.84
CA GLN A 301 -9.85 -4.62 -7.75
C GLN A 301 -8.68 -3.77 -8.26
N ALA A 302 -8.95 -2.72 -9.05
CA ALA A 302 -7.89 -1.86 -9.61
C ALA A 302 -7.83 -0.47 -8.98
N ILE A 303 -8.98 0.16 -8.65
CA ILE A 303 -9.06 1.58 -8.30
C ILE A 303 -9.80 1.89 -7.00
N GLY A 304 -10.63 0.97 -6.51
CA GLY A 304 -11.47 1.20 -5.31
C GLY A 304 -11.14 0.21 -4.19
N SER A 305 -10.21 0.57 -3.31
CA SER A 305 -9.80 -0.27 -2.17
C SER A 305 -9.41 -1.71 -2.57
N PRO A 306 -8.45 -1.87 -3.48
CA PRO A 306 -8.09 -3.17 -4.08
C PRO A 306 -7.60 -4.20 -3.05
N ARG A 307 -7.13 -3.76 -1.88
CA ARG A 307 -6.73 -4.62 -0.75
C ARG A 307 -7.79 -5.63 -0.33
N TYR A 308 -9.08 -5.29 -0.43
CA TYR A 308 -10.17 -6.19 -0.04
C TYR A 308 -10.36 -7.39 -0.98
N PHE A 309 -9.74 -7.40 -2.15
CA PHE A 309 -9.71 -8.52 -3.08
C PHE A 309 -8.55 -9.49 -2.83
N PHE A 310 -7.57 -9.10 -2.01
CA PHE A 310 -6.34 -9.85 -1.80
C PHE A 310 -6.59 -11.28 -1.30
N PHE A 311 -7.27 -11.44 -0.15
CA PHE A 311 -7.55 -12.77 0.38
C PHE A 311 -8.52 -13.58 -0.47
N PRO A 312 -9.68 -13.05 -0.92
CA PRO A 312 -10.55 -13.77 -1.83
C PRO A 312 -9.82 -14.29 -3.07
N PHE A 313 -8.95 -13.49 -3.67
CA PHE A 313 -8.21 -13.89 -4.86
C PHE A 313 -7.13 -14.94 -4.57
N ILE A 314 -6.44 -14.87 -3.42
CA ILE A 314 -5.52 -15.93 -2.98
C ILE A 314 -6.25 -17.24 -2.81
N ILE A 315 -7.34 -17.25 -2.05
CA ILE A 315 -8.10 -18.46 -1.78
C ILE A 315 -8.69 -19.05 -3.06
N LEU A 316 -9.19 -18.21 -3.95
CA LEU A 316 -9.69 -18.64 -5.26
C LEU A 316 -8.58 -19.25 -6.12
N SER A 317 -7.38 -18.63 -6.15
CA SER A 317 -6.20 -19.17 -6.84
C SER A 317 -5.81 -20.54 -6.27
N TRP A 318 -5.75 -20.67 -4.94
CA TRP A 318 -5.40 -21.93 -4.27
C TRP A 318 -6.45 -23.01 -4.56
N PHE A 319 -7.73 -22.64 -4.59
CA PHE A 319 -8.80 -23.58 -4.90
C PHE A 319 -8.69 -24.07 -6.35
N LEU A 320 -8.50 -23.18 -7.30
CA LEU A 320 -8.32 -23.53 -8.71
C LEU A 320 -7.06 -24.38 -8.95
N LEU A 321 -5.95 -24.06 -8.26
CA LEU A 321 -4.74 -24.89 -8.29
C LEU A 321 -4.99 -26.27 -7.71
N GLN A 322 -5.72 -26.39 -6.60
CA GLN A 322 -6.11 -27.68 -6.03
C GLN A 322 -6.93 -28.50 -7.05
N ILE A 323 -7.91 -27.88 -7.74
CA ILE A 323 -8.68 -28.55 -8.80
C ILE A 323 -7.76 -28.99 -9.94
N ALA A 324 -6.92 -28.09 -10.44
CA ALA A 324 -6.02 -28.37 -11.57
C ALA A 324 -5.05 -29.52 -11.30
N LEU A 325 -4.60 -29.67 -10.05
CA LEU A 325 -3.59 -30.66 -9.66
C LEU A 325 -4.18 -32.00 -9.18
N THR A 326 -5.39 -32.01 -8.61
CA THR A 326 -5.90 -33.19 -7.94
C THR A 326 -7.18 -33.80 -8.53
N GLU A 327 -7.94 -33.03 -9.34
CA GLU A 327 -9.17 -33.55 -9.93
C GLU A 327 -8.92 -34.64 -10.98
N THR A 328 -9.75 -35.67 -10.96
CA THR A 328 -9.69 -36.77 -11.95
C THR A 328 -10.36 -36.39 -13.26
N SER A 329 -11.39 -35.55 -13.21
CA SER A 329 -12.11 -35.07 -14.40
C SER A 329 -11.23 -34.11 -15.24
N ARG A 330 -10.92 -34.51 -16.46
CA ARG A 330 -10.17 -33.71 -17.42
C ARG A 330 -10.84 -32.36 -17.68
N LEU A 331 -12.17 -32.33 -17.77
CA LEU A 331 -12.93 -31.09 -18.02
C LEU A 331 -12.77 -30.07 -16.88
N LEU A 332 -12.89 -30.54 -15.61
CA LEU A 332 -12.73 -29.66 -14.45
C LEU A 332 -11.29 -29.14 -14.33
N ARG A 333 -10.29 -30.01 -14.59
CA ARG A 333 -8.87 -29.61 -14.61
C ARG A 333 -8.59 -28.53 -15.67
N MET A 334 -9.06 -28.77 -16.90
CA MET A 334 -8.87 -27.81 -17.99
C MET A 334 -9.60 -26.51 -17.74
N GLY A 335 -10.82 -26.54 -17.18
CA GLY A 335 -11.54 -25.35 -16.76
C GLY A 335 -10.78 -24.53 -15.71
N ALA A 336 -10.23 -25.20 -14.68
CA ALA A 336 -9.44 -24.54 -13.66
C ALA A 336 -8.14 -23.91 -14.23
N LEU A 337 -7.40 -24.65 -15.07
CA LEU A 337 -6.21 -24.15 -15.76
C LEU A 337 -6.52 -22.97 -16.66
N PHE A 338 -7.62 -23.01 -17.42
CA PHE A 338 -8.08 -21.93 -18.28
C PHE A 338 -8.32 -20.65 -17.45
N ILE A 339 -9.03 -20.74 -16.31
CA ILE A 339 -9.27 -19.59 -15.45
C ILE A 339 -7.98 -19.07 -14.84
N LEU A 340 -7.05 -19.94 -14.41
CA LEU A 340 -5.74 -19.50 -13.89
C LEU A 340 -4.91 -18.77 -14.96
N CYS A 341 -4.89 -19.25 -16.20
CA CYS A 341 -4.23 -18.56 -17.30
C CYS A 341 -4.85 -17.18 -17.56
N LEU A 342 -6.19 -17.11 -17.59
CA LEU A 342 -6.89 -15.84 -17.74
C LEU A 342 -6.59 -14.88 -16.59
N SER A 343 -6.51 -15.36 -15.34
CA SER A 343 -6.20 -14.50 -14.19
C SER A 343 -4.80 -13.91 -14.28
N ILE A 344 -3.82 -14.65 -14.80
CA ILE A 344 -2.46 -14.13 -15.04
C ILE A 344 -2.50 -13.04 -16.12
N LEU A 345 -3.19 -13.27 -17.24
CA LEU A 345 -3.38 -12.24 -18.27
C LEU A 345 -4.10 -11.00 -17.70
N ASN A 346 -5.10 -11.23 -16.86
CA ASN A 346 -5.87 -10.18 -16.17
C ASN A 346 -5.02 -9.39 -15.16
N ALA A 347 -3.91 -9.94 -14.68
CA ALA A 347 -2.98 -9.25 -13.77
C ALA A 347 -2.06 -8.26 -14.51
N ILE A 348 -1.75 -8.49 -15.80
CA ILE A 348 -0.77 -7.69 -16.55
C ILE A 348 -1.05 -6.17 -16.49
N PRO A 349 -2.28 -5.68 -16.72
CA PRO A 349 -2.56 -4.24 -16.69
C PRO A 349 -2.40 -3.58 -15.32
N VAL A 350 -2.30 -4.38 -14.25
CA VAL A 350 -2.24 -3.93 -12.84
C VAL A 350 -1.03 -4.50 -12.11
N LEU A 351 0.01 -4.93 -12.84
CA LEU A 351 1.22 -5.48 -12.22
C LEU A 351 2.00 -4.43 -11.45
N ASP A 352 2.10 -3.25 -11.98
CA ASP A 352 2.84 -2.15 -11.39
C ASP A 352 1.92 -0.97 -11.05
N ARG A 353 2.49 -0.06 -10.32
CA ARG A 353 1.85 1.20 -9.92
C ARG A 353 2.91 2.28 -9.90
N LYS A 354 2.62 3.40 -10.56
CA LYS A 354 3.50 4.56 -10.54
C LYS A 354 3.66 5.09 -9.11
N HIS A 355 4.88 5.35 -8.74
CA HIS A 355 5.24 6.02 -7.49
C HIS A 355 5.88 7.35 -7.81
N ASP A 356 5.47 8.36 -7.06
CA ASP A 356 6.06 9.69 -7.12
C ASP A 356 7.25 9.74 -6.14
N ASP A 357 8.35 10.37 -6.50
CA ASP A 357 9.45 10.67 -5.58
C ASP A 357 9.07 11.91 -4.77
N LEU A 358 8.79 11.74 -3.48
CA LEU A 358 8.41 12.82 -2.57
C LEU A 358 9.61 13.48 -1.90
N ASN A 359 10.83 13.05 -2.20
CA ASN A 359 12.07 13.62 -1.64
C ASN A 359 12.09 13.63 -0.11
N TRP A 360 11.70 12.52 0.53
CA TRP A 360 11.55 12.37 1.97
C TRP A 360 12.73 12.94 2.77
N ALA A 361 13.97 12.56 2.41
CA ALA A 361 15.17 13.00 3.11
C ALA A 361 15.35 14.52 3.06
N THR A 362 15.03 15.14 1.93
CA THR A 362 15.11 16.60 1.74
C THR A 362 14.07 17.34 2.57
N HIS A 363 12.84 16.83 2.62
CA HIS A 363 11.80 17.38 3.49
C HIS A 363 12.17 17.23 4.97
N LEU A 364 12.69 16.09 5.37
CA LEU A 364 13.11 15.85 6.73
C LEU A 364 14.29 16.78 7.14
N ALA A 365 15.24 17.00 6.23
CA ALA A 365 16.33 17.95 6.46
C ALA A 365 15.86 19.40 6.61
N SER A 366 14.73 19.76 5.96
CA SER A 366 14.11 21.09 6.09
C SER A 366 13.35 21.28 7.40
N CYS A 367 12.88 20.21 8.00
CA CYS A 367 12.00 20.22 9.15
C CYS A 367 12.50 21.04 10.35
N PRO A 368 13.80 21.02 10.75
CA PRO A 368 14.31 21.80 11.88
C PRO A 368 14.22 23.32 11.71
N HIS A 369 14.05 23.80 10.49
CA HIS A 369 14.01 25.23 10.19
C HIS A 369 12.63 25.86 10.36
N PHE A 370 11.60 25.06 10.67
CA PHE A 370 10.23 25.52 10.85
C PHE A 370 9.71 25.15 12.25
N LYS A 371 8.79 25.96 12.79
CA LYS A 371 8.15 25.68 14.09
C LYS A 371 7.40 24.35 14.06
N GLU A 372 6.72 24.08 12.96
CA GLU A 372 5.99 22.84 12.66
C GLU A 372 6.15 22.54 11.17
N TYR A 373 6.34 21.28 10.82
CA TYR A 373 6.56 20.86 9.45
C TYR A 373 5.72 19.63 9.11
N GLU A 374 5.13 19.63 7.91
CA GLU A 374 4.37 18.52 7.37
C GLU A 374 5.21 17.79 6.31
N LEU A 375 5.70 16.60 6.68
CA LEU A 375 6.39 15.74 5.72
C LEU A 375 5.36 15.07 4.80
N PRO A 376 5.60 15.08 3.48
CA PRO A 376 4.70 14.47 2.53
C PRO A 376 4.67 12.96 2.66
N VAL A 377 3.51 12.36 2.44
CA VAL A 377 3.32 10.93 2.35
C VAL A 377 2.70 10.56 1.01
N HIS A 378 3.00 9.35 0.52
CA HIS A 378 2.43 8.87 -0.73
C HIS A 378 0.94 8.55 -0.55
N ILE A 379 0.11 9.08 -1.44
CA ILE A 379 -1.35 8.94 -1.42
C ILE A 379 -1.80 8.24 -2.69
N ASP A 380 -2.66 7.23 -2.56
CA ASP A 380 -3.32 6.61 -3.70
C ASP A 380 -4.53 7.43 -4.14
N GLY A 381 -4.51 7.89 -5.37
CA GLY A 381 -5.57 8.72 -5.93
C GLY A 381 -5.39 10.22 -5.68
N ASN A 382 -6.44 11.01 -5.98
CA ASN A 382 -6.40 12.47 -6.03
C ASN A 382 -6.72 13.16 -4.69
N ILE A 383 -6.54 12.50 -3.56
CA ILE A 383 -6.81 13.09 -2.25
C ILE A 383 -5.54 13.79 -1.77
N ALA A 384 -5.27 14.97 -2.27
CA ALA A 384 -4.18 15.79 -1.77
C ALA A 384 -4.55 16.39 -0.41
N GLY A 385 -3.56 16.43 0.47
CA GLY A 385 -3.61 17.24 1.68
C GLY A 385 -4.18 16.60 2.95
N THR A 386 -4.80 15.42 2.88
CA THR A 386 -5.35 14.75 4.08
C THR A 386 -4.30 14.02 4.91
N TRP A 387 -3.23 13.59 4.29
CA TRP A 387 -2.25 12.70 4.89
C TRP A 387 -0.88 13.37 4.90
N ALA A 388 -0.33 13.57 6.08
CA ALA A 388 1.02 14.08 6.28
C ALA A 388 1.54 13.65 7.66
N LEU A 389 2.84 13.52 7.78
CA LEU A 389 3.50 13.40 9.08
C LEU A 389 3.80 14.79 9.61
N LYS A 390 3.14 15.20 10.69
CA LYS A 390 3.37 16.50 11.34
C LYS A 390 4.43 16.35 12.42
N LEU A 391 5.49 17.15 12.32
CA LEU A 391 6.58 17.18 13.29
C LEU A 391 6.83 18.61 13.76
N THR A 392 7.07 18.78 15.06
CA THR A 392 7.58 20.02 15.63
C THR A 392 9.10 20.13 15.41
N LYS A 393 9.63 21.35 15.44
CA LYS A 393 11.08 21.61 15.38
C LYS A 393 11.89 20.76 16.35
N GLN A 394 11.39 20.59 17.58
CA GLN A 394 12.05 19.79 18.60
C GLN A 394 12.10 18.30 18.24
N GLN A 395 11.00 17.75 17.73
CA GLN A 395 10.95 16.36 17.25
C GLN A 395 11.90 16.15 16.08
N CYS A 396 11.92 17.10 15.10
CA CYS A 396 12.84 17.02 13.96
C CYS A 396 14.30 16.95 14.42
N ASN A 397 14.72 17.89 15.28
CA ASN A 397 16.08 17.89 15.81
C ASN A 397 16.40 16.58 16.52
N SER A 398 15.53 16.13 17.44
CA SER A 398 15.76 14.90 18.20
C SER A 398 15.86 13.64 17.33
N LEU A 399 15.14 13.60 16.20
CA LEU A 399 15.18 12.48 15.25
C LEU A 399 16.46 12.52 14.41
N LEU A 400 16.84 13.70 13.92
CA LEU A 400 18.01 13.89 13.06
C LEU A 400 19.33 13.78 13.82
N ASP A 401 19.40 14.26 15.07
CA ASP A 401 20.58 14.15 15.92
C ASP A 401 20.97 12.70 16.22
N LYS A 402 19.99 11.80 16.21
CA LYS A 402 20.17 10.37 16.44
C LYS A 402 20.40 9.56 15.17
N ASP A 403 20.19 10.17 13.99
CA ASP A 403 20.24 9.46 12.72
C ASP A 403 21.68 9.38 12.18
N PRO A 404 22.27 8.18 12.09
CA PRO A 404 23.66 8.02 11.63
C PRO A 404 23.84 8.32 10.13
N PHE A 405 22.75 8.33 9.36
CA PHE A 405 22.77 8.61 7.92
C PHE A 405 22.48 10.07 7.59
N PHE A 406 22.08 10.86 8.58
CA PHE A 406 21.86 12.29 8.39
C PHE A 406 23.18 13.04 8.28
N LYS A 407 23.40 13.72 7.15
CA LYS A 407 24.58 14.58 6.93
C LYS A 407 24.09 16.00 6.60
N PRO A 408 24.05 16.89 7.58
CA PRO A 408 23.50 18.25 7.39
C PRO A 408 24.13 19.04 6.23
N ALA A 409 25.44 18.83 6.00
CA ALA A 409 26.17 19.53 4.95
C ALA A 409 25.87 19.04 3.51
N VAL A 410 25.25 17.87 3.36
CA VAL A 410 25.02 17.22 2.05
C VAL A 410 23.55 17.23 1.66
N THR A 411 22.64 17.22 2.62
CA THR A 411 21.19 17.24 2.41
C THR A 411 20.66 18.66 2.54
N GLY A 412 21.04 19.56 1.64
CA GLY A 412 20.41 20.89 1.61
C GLY A 412 18.87 20.72 1.62
N GLY A 413 18.22 21.03 2.74
CA GLY A 413 16.77 20.96 2.86
C GLY A 413 16.08 21.87 1.85
N PHE A 414 14.76 21.73 1.68
CA PHE A 414 14.02 22.70 0.89
C PHE A 414 14.13 24.07 1.56
N PRO A 415 14.45 25.13 0.79
CA PRO A 415 14.44 26.49 1.31
C PRO A 415 13.02 27.01 1.52
N PHE A 416 12.01 26.20 1.30
CA PHE A 416 10.60 26.52 1.50
C PHE A 416 9.85 25.31 2.06
N ARG A 417 8.74 25.57 2.71
CA ARG A 417 7.80 24.57 3.22
C ARG A 417 6.67 24.37 2.21
N VAL A 418 6.30 23.10 1.94
CA VAL A 418 5.14 22.76 1.12
C VAL A 418 3.95 22.51 2.05
N ILE A 419 2.95 23.38 1.99
CA ILE A 419 1.72 23.26 2.77
C ILE A 419 0.62 22.73 1.86
N ARG A 420 -0.02 21.65 2.29
CA ARG A 420 -1.18 21.05 1.62
C ARG A 420 -2.43 21.30 2.46
N LYS A 421 -3.58 21.49 1.82
CA LYS A 421 -4.86 21.59 2.51
C LYS A 421 -5.56 20.24 2.57
N HIS A 422 -6.35 20.04 3.64
CA HIS A 422 -7.29 18.94 3.73
C HIS A 422 -8.41 19.17 2.70
N PRO A 423 -9.00 18.11 2.10
CA PRO A 423 -10.14 18.25 1.18
C PRO A 423 -11.35 18.99 1.77
N ASP A 424 -11.54 18.86 3.08
CA ASP A 424 -12.63 19.54 3.82
C ASP A 424 -12.29 20.98 4.19
N ASP A 425 -11.03 21.44 4.00
CA ASP A 425 -10.64 22.81 4.23
C ASP A 425 -11.17 23.70 3.10
N ARG A 426 -11.39 24.99 3.44
CA ARG A 426 -11.69 25.97 2.41
C ARG A 426 -10.59 25.96 1.33
N PRO A 427 -10.92 26.16 0.04
CA PRO A 427 -9.93 26.34 -1.02
C PRO A 427 -8.92 27.44 -0.68
N PHE A 428 -7.74 27.41 -1.30
CA PHE A 428 -6.80 28.51 -1.20
C PHE A 428 -7.42 29.79 -1.82
N GLU A 429 -7.21 30.92 -1.15
CA GLU A 429 -7.74 32.23 -1.54
C GLU A 429 -6.62 33.26 -1.72
N GLN A 430 -6.98 34.47 -2.13
CA GLN A 430 -6.04 35.58 -2.31
C GLN A 430 -5.16 35.87 -1.08
N ASN A 431 -5.70 35.69 0.12
CA ASN A 431 -4.96 35.95 1.37
C ASN A 431 -3.90 34.87 1.67
N ASP A 432 -3.97 33.72 1.00
CA ASP A 432 -2.98 32.64 1.11
C ASP A 432 -1.74 32.88 0.23
N VAL A 433 -1.75 33.96 -0.58
CA VAL A 433 -0.67 34.36 -1.50
C VAL A 433 -0.21 35.75 -1.13
N THR A 434 1.10 35.95 -0.94
CA THR A 434 1.69 37.25 -0.64
C THR A 434 2.47 37.84 -1.82
N VAL A 435 2.92 37.01 -2.75
CA VAL A 435 3.74 37.40 -3.89
C VAL A 435 2.88 38.05 -4.98
N ALA A 436 3.14 39.29 -5.29
CA ALA A 436 2.45 40.00 -6.35
C ALA A 436 3.07 39.76 -7.73
N ILE A 437 2.30 39.93 -8.79
CA ILE A 437 2.72 39.70 -10.17
C ILE A 437 3.89 40.60 -10.59
N ASN A 438 4.01 41.81 -10.04
CA ASN A 438 5.12 42.71 -10.30
C ASN A 438 6.49 42.21 -9.81
N LYS A 439 6.54 41.10 -9.06
CA LYS A 439 7.78 40.40 -8.68
C LYS A 439 8.32 39.50 -9.78
N VAL A 440 7.56 39.26 -10.83
CA VAL A 440 8.00 38.52 -12.03
C VAL A 440 9.05 39.34 -12.75
N GLN A 441 10.21 38.73 -13.03
CA GLN A 441 11.27 39.42 -13.77
C GLN A 441 10.93 39.48 -15.26
N PRO A 442 11.26 40.59 -15.96
CA PRO A 442 11.11 40.69 -17.41
C PRO A 442 11.91 39.61 -18.14
N GLY A 443 11.45 39.22 -19.34
CA GLY A 443 12.13 38.22 -20.17
C GLY A 443 11.80 36.77 -19.87
N ASN A 444 10.71 36.53 -19.15
CA ASN A 444 10.23 35.19 -18.90
C ASN A 444 9.55 34.56 -20.12
N GLU A 445 9.90 33.30 -20.39
CA GLU A 445 9.37 32.51 -21.50
C GLU A 445 8.20 31.59 -21.07
N TRP A 446 7.73 31.68 -19.83
CA TRP A 446 6.61 30.89 -19.32
C TRP A 446 5.28 31.46 -19.85
N LEU A 447 4.93 31.07 -21.06
CA LEU A 447 3.81 31.57 -21.83
C LEU A 447 2.66 30.55 -21.81
N GLY A 448 1.96 30.37 -20.72
CA GLY A 448 0.99 29.29 -20.71
C GLY A 448 -0.37 29.58 -20.08
N ALA A 449 -0.54 30.62 -19.32
CA ALA A 449 -1.85 31.05 -18.88
C ALA A 449 -2.20 32.40 -19.50
N ASP A 450 -3.37 32.50 -20.12
CA ASP A 450 -3.91 33.79 -20.52
C ASP A 450 -4.19 34.59 -19.24
N PRO A 451 -3.41 35.63 -18.92
CA PRO A 451 -3.59 36.40 -17.69
C PRO A 451 -4.98 36.99 -17.58
N GLN A 452 -5.65 37.24 -18.71
CA GLN A 452 -7.00 37.83 -18.75
C GLN A 452 -8.10 36.87 -18.37
N LYS A 453 -7.93 35.57 -18.64
CA LYS A 453 -8.91 34.52 -18.25
C LYS A 453 -8.76 34.08 -16.80
N SER A 454 -7.61 34.28 -16.18
CA SER A 454 -7.29 33.81 -14.83
C SER A 454 -7.50 34.83 -13.72
N HIS A 455 -7.90 36.07 -14.04
CA HIS A 455 -8.24 37.10 -13.06
C HIS A 455 -9.60 36.81 -12.38
N LYS A 456 -9.64 35.88 -11.47
CA LYS A 456 -10.74 35.72 -10.51
C LYS A 456 -10.25 36.06 -9.11
N ASN A 457 -10.93 37.00 -8.47
CA ASN A 457 -10.70 37.35 -7.05
C ASN A 457 -9.28 37.85 -6.73
N GLY A 458 -8.67 38.67 -7.60
CA GLY A 458 -7.35 39.24 -7.31
C GLY A 458 -6.17 38.25 -7.35
N ILE A 459 -6.33 37.11 -8.00
CA ILE A 459 -5.28 36.10 -8.23
C ILE A 459 -4.98 35.99 -9.72
N VAL A 460 -3.70 35.90 -10.05
CA VAL A 460 -3.20 35.63 -11.41
C VAL A 460 -2.54 34.26 -11.43
N VAL A 461 -2.90 33.41 -12.41
CA VAL A 461 -2.26 32.12 -12.64
C VAL A 461 -1.28 32.24 -13.81
N LEU A 462 -0.04 31.88 -13.57
CA LEU A 462 0.99 31.72 -14.60
C LEU A 462 1.41 30.25 -14.68
N GLY A 463 1.63 29.73 -15.88
CA GLY A 463 2.02 28.33 -16.04
C GLY A 463 2.70 28.05 -17.37
N SER A 464 3.33 26.87 -17.48
CA SER A 464 3.92 26.35 -18.71
C SER A 464 2.92 25.60 -19.58
N PHE A 465 1.66 25.51 -19.16
CA PHE A 465 0.58 24.87 -19.90
C PHE A 465 0.05 25.78 -21.01
N MET A 466 -0.07 25.25 -22.24
CA MET A 466 -0.63 25.92 -23.41
C MET A 466 -1.79 25.11 -24.00
N ASP A 467 -2.76 25.76 -24.63
CA ASP A 467 -3.87 25.10 -25.34
C ASP A 467 -3.38 24.16 -26.47
N SER A 468 -2.17 24.39 -27.00
CA SER A 468 -1.53 23.61 -28.06
C SER A 468 -0.61 22.49 -27.57
N GLY A 469 -0.46 22.34 -26.24
CA GLY A 469 0.46 21.39 -25.62
C GLY A 469 1.23 21.99 -24.44
N ALA A 470 2.19 21.23 -23.88
CA ALA A 470 3.07 21.76 -22.85
C ALA A 470 4.12 22.70 -23.45
N GLY A 471 4.26 23.89 -22.88
CA GLY A 471 5.32 24.83 -23.22
C GLY A 471 6.54 24.62 -22.32
N THR A 472 7.72 24.80 -22.89
CA THR A 472 8.97 24.85 -22.12
C THR A 472 9.30 26.29 -21.75
N GLY A 473 10.13 26.47 -20.72
CA GLY A 473 10.63 27.79 -20.33
C GLY A 473 10.90 27.93 -18.84
N SER A 474 11.17 29.14 -18.41
CA SER A 474 11.40 29.44 -17.00
C SER A 474 10.77 30.74 -16.59
N LEU A 475 10.31 30.82 -15.35
CA LEU A 475 9.77 32.00 -14.71
C LEU A 475 10.63 32.36 -13.49
N THR A 476 11.14 33.57 -13.43
CA THR A 476 11.94 34.05 -12.29
C THR A 476 11.16 35.07 -11.47
N LEU A 477 11.11 34.82 -10.16
CA LEU A 477 10.48 35.72 -9.18
C LEU A 477 11.52 36.29 -8.22
N LYS A 478 11.41 37.58 -7.90
CA LYS A 478 12.09 38.18 -6.75
C LYS A 478 11.25 38.01 -5.51
N MET A 479 11.77 37.30 -4.55
CA MET A 479 11.07 36.86 -3.34
C MET A 479 11.69 37.50 -2.09
N ARG A 480 10.89 37.57 -1.04
CA ARG A 480 11.34 37.93 0.31
C ARG A 480 11.10 36.79 1.28
N ARG A 481 11.89 36.69 2.32
CA ARG A 481 11.64 35.74 3.40
C ARG A 481 10.25 35.96 4.00
N GLY A 482 9.49 34.90 4.14
CA GLY A 482 8.09 34.93 4.57
C GLY A 482 7.07 35.02 3.44
N ASP A 483 7.53 35.20 2.20
CA ASP A 483 6.63 35.17 1.04
C ASP A 483 5.98 33.81 0.86
N LYS A 484 4.74 33.79 0.34
CA LYS A 484 3.92 32.62 0.07
C LYS A 484 3.32 32.71 -1.32
N LEU A 485 3.36 31.60 -2.04
CA LEU A 485 2.68 31.46 -3.33
C LEU A 485 2.06 30.07 -3.45
N LEU A 486 1.13 29.91 -4.37
CA LEU A 486 0.57 28.59 -4.68
C LEU A 486 1.26 28.02 -5.90
N TYR A 487 1.54 26.72 -5.84
CA TYR A 487 2.19 25.94 -6.88
C TYR A 487 1.39 24.67 -7.20
N ARG A 488 1.38 24.30 -8.46
CA ARG A 488 0.82 23.04 -8.95
C ARG A 488 1.67 22.50 -10.09
N SER A 489 1.78 21.18 -10.19
CA SER A 489 2.46 20.49 -11.29
C SER A 489 1.58 19.43 -11.93
N GLY A 490 1.93 19.04 -13.15
CA GLY A 490 1.31 17.91 -13.84
C GLY A 490 1.67 16.55 -13.21
N LEU A 491 1.24 15.49 -13.89
CA LEU A 491 1.40 14.11 -13.39
C LEU A 491 2.84 13.59 -13.50
N LEU A 492 3.60 14.04 -14.49
CA LEU A 492 5.00 13.69 -14.72
C LEU A 492 5.88 14.89 -14.35
N ARG A 493 7.14 14.65 -13.98
CA ARG A 493 8.00 15.65 -13.31
C ARG A 493 9.43 15.72 -13.82
N SER A 494 9.80 14.87 -14.76
CA SER A 494 11.21 14.78 -15.19
C SER A 494 11.78 16.11 -15.69
N GLY A 495 10.90 17.00 -16.14
CA GLY A 495 11.25 18.33 -16.67
C GLY A 495 10.95 19.51 -15.79
N GLN A 496 10.27 19.35 -14.62
CA GLN A 496 9.87 20.47 -13.78
C GLN A 496 10.81 20.66 -12.59
N PHE A 497 11.28 21.89 -12.41
CA PHE A 497 12.21 22.25 -11.34
C PHE A 497 11.83 23.58 -10.70
N ILE A 498 12.03 23.66 -9.38
CA ILE A 498 12.06 24.91 -8.62
C ILE A 498 13.48 25.09 -8.15
N GLU A 499 14.10 26.20 -8.53
CA GLU A 499 15.43 26.56 -8.10
C GLU A 499 15.36 27.80 -7.23
N VAL A 500 15.87 27.73 -6.01
CA VAL A 500 16.04 28.87 -5.12
C VAL A 500 17.49 29.30 -5.18
N GLN A 501 17.71 30.56 -5.57
CA GLN A 501 19.03 31.19 -5.66
C GLN A 501 19.15 32.23 -4.57
N ALA A 502 20.05 31.99 -3.63
CA ALA A 502 20.43 32.93 -2.58
C ALA A 502 21.95 33.13 -2.63
N PRO A 503 22.47 34.25 -2.04
CA PRO A 503 23.90 34.55 -2.11
C PRO A 503 24.83 33.43 -1.62
N LEU A 504 24.36 32.63 -0.66
CA LEU A 504 25.17 31.58 -0.01
C LEU A 504 24.85 30.16 -0.48
N PHE A 505 23.77 29.97 -1.22
CA PHE A 505 23.37 28.64 -1.69
C PHE A 505 22.47 28.67 -2.93
N ARG A 506 22.46 27.58 -3.64
CA ARG A 506 21.57 27.30 -4.76
C ARG A 506 20.99 25.91 -4.56
N VAL A 507 19.67 25.81 -4.48
CA VAL A 507 18.97 24.53 -4.30
C VAL A 507 17.98 24.35 -5.43
N THR A 508 18.10 23.22 -6.13
CA THR A 508 17.14 22.81 -7.16
C THR A 508 16.33 21.63 -6.65
N THR A 509 15.02 21.71 -6.79
CA THR A 509 14.10 20.68 -6.37
C THR A 509 12.97 20.49 -7.38
N SER A 510 12.32 19.35 -7.35
CA SER A 510 11.16 19.03 -8.19
C SER A 510 10.00 18.55 -7.30
N PRO A 511 9.31 19.45 -6.59
CA PRO A 511 8.20 19.07 -5.73
C PRO A 511 7.01 18.60 -6.55
N VAL A 512 6.35 17.52 -6.07
CA VAL A 512 5.08 17.06 -6.63
C VAL A 512 3.93 17.82 -6.03
N ALA A 513 3.13 18.42 -6.86
CA ALA A 513 1.92 19.07 -6.45
C ALA A 513 0.81 18.88 -7.50
N ARG A 514 0.15 17.72 -7.48
CA ARG A 514 -1.01 17.41 -8.36
C ARG A 514 -2.20 18.34 -8.09
N GLU A 515 -2.25 18.91 -6.91
CA GLU A 515 -3.19 19.93 -6.51
C GLU A 515 -2.45 21.20 -6.08
N TRP A 516 -3.18 22.30 -5.92
CA TRP A 516 -2.59 23.53 -5.45
C TRP A 516 -2.03 23.36 -4.05
N VAL A 517 -0.73 23.57 -3.91
CA VAL A 517 -0.03 23.60 -2.62
C VAL A 517 0.54 24.99 -2.38
N GLN A 518 0.61 25.41 -1.13
CA GLN A 518 1.27 26.65 -0.78
C GLN A 518 2.76 26.40 -0.55
N LEU A 519 3.61 27.14 -1.24
CA LEU A 519 5.04 27.21 -0.96
C LEU A 519 5.26 28.40 0.00
N ASP A 520 5.75 28.09 1.20
CA ASP A 520 6.01 29.07 2.27
C ASP A 520 7.52 29.23 2.44
N PHE A 521 8.03 30.42 2.14
CA PHE A 521 9.45 30.76 2.16
C PHE A 521 9.89 31.41 3.48
N SER A 522 9.30 31.01 4.60
CA SER A 522 9.64 31.49 5.94
C SER A 522 10.84 30.80 6.59
N ASN A 523 11.71 30.16 5.82
CA ASN A 523 12.89 29.47 6.32
C ASN A 523 13.98 30.45 6.77
N ASP A 524 14.54 30.24 7.96
CA ASP A 524 15.60 31.08 8.54
C ASP A 524 16.92 31.04 7.77
N LEU A 525 17.13 30.04 6.90
CA LEU A 525 18.27 29.95 6.00
C LEU A 525 18.19 30.93 4.82
N LEU A 526 16.99 31.43 4.50
CA LEU A 526 16.81 32.37 3.43
C LEU A 526 17.25 33.78 3.86
N PRO A 527 17.96 34.53 2.98
CA PRO A 527 18.19 35.95 3.17
C PRO A 527 16.86 36.70 3.05
N ASP A 528 16.87 37.99 3.37
CA ASP A 528 15.67 38.81 3.27
C ASP A 528 15.17 38.96 1.83
N GLU A 529 16.08 38.91 0.84
CA GLU A 529 15.73 38.88 -0.59
C GLU A 529 16.51 37.78 -1.32
N PHE A 530 15.82 37.09 -2.21
CA PHE A 530 16.37 35.96 -3.02
C PHE A 530 15.56 35.82 -4.31
N SER A 531 16.04 34.96 -5.22
CA SER A 531 15.32 34.65 -6.46
C SER A 531 14.83 33.22 -6.45
N VAL A 532 13.64 32.98 -7.00
CA VAL A 532 13.09 31.66 -7.25
C VAL A 532 12.82 31.52 -8.75
N ILE A 533 13.35 30.44 -9.33
CA ILE A 533 13.17 30.12 -10.73
C ILE A 533 12.32 28.85 -10.82
N PHE A 534 11.20 28.95 -11.49
CA PHE A 534 10.36 27.81 -11.87
C PHE A 534 10.70 27.47 -13.32
N SER A 535 11.15 26.25 -13.57
CA SER A 535 11.57 25.80 -14.90
C SER A 535 10.71 24.62 -15.34
N ASP A 536 10.31 24.62 -16.60
CA ASP A 536 9.76 23.48 -17.29
C ASP A 536 10.60 23.22 -18.55
N ARG A 537 11.20 22.03 -18.64
CA ARG A 537 12.07 21.61 -19.74
C ARG A 537 11.42 20.52 -20.60
N SER A 538 10.21 20.10 -20.27
CA SER A 538 9.51 19.02 -20.96
C SER A 538 8.46 19.57 -21.92
N THR A 539 8.34 18.91 -23.07
CA THR A 539 7.24 19.13 -24.02
C THR A 539 6.12 18.11 -23.87
N ASP A 540 6.19 17.26 -22.85
CA ASP A 540 5.20 16.20 -22.63
C ASP A 540 3.90 16.78 -22.08
N TRP A 541 2.75 16.40 -22.65
CA TRP A 541 1.43 16.91 -22.28
C TRP A 541 1.10 16.78 -20.78
N HIS A 542 1.67 15.78 -20.10
CA HIS A 542 1.46 15.55 -18.68
C HIS A 542 2.48 16.24 -17.78
N GLU A 543 3.46 16.92 -18.35
CA GLU A 543 4.50 17.67 -17.64
C GLU A 543 4.26 19.17 -17.81
N TRP A 544 3.85 19.83 -16.74
CA TRP A 544 3.63 21.28 -16.70
C TRP A 544 3.71 21.78 -15.26
N SER A 545 3.99 23.04 -15.08
CA SER A 545 3.99 23.73 -13.80
C SER A 545 3.14 24.98 -13.86
N ALA A 546 2.48 25.32 -12.76
CA ALA A 546 1.72 26.55 -12.62
C ALA A 546 1.92 27.16 -11.22
N ILE A 547 1.89 28.48 -11.15
CA ILE A 547 1.90 29.25 -9.91
C ILE A 547 0.71 30.20 -9.86
N MET A 548 0.25 30.51 -8.66
CA MET A 548 -0.69 31.61 -8.41
C MET A 548 0.00 32.73 -7.67
N LEU A 549 -0.16 33.91 -8.19
CA LEU A 549 0.35 35.17 -7.65
C LEU A 549 -0.82 36.10 -7.35
N LYS A 550 -0.58 37.09 -6.50
CA LYS A 550 -1.53 38.18 -6.23
C LYS A 550 -1.53 39.11 -7.41
N ALA A 551 -2.72 39.54 -7.88
CA ALA A 551 -2.83 40.65 -8.80
C ALA A 551 -2.39 41.95 -8.11
N ASP A 552 -1.84 42.88 -8.86
CA ASP A 552 -1.42 44.19 -8.34
C ASP A 552 -2.60 45.01 -7.83
#